data_9398b6c50f02268d2c08e98247dc5ddb
#
_entry.id   9398b6c50f02268d2c08e98247dc5ddb
#
_cell.length_a   1.000
_cell.length_b   1.000
_cell.length_c   1.000
_cell.angle_alpha   90.00
_cell.angle_beta   90.00
_cell.angle_gamma   90.00
#
_symmetry.space_group_name_H-M   'P 1'
#
loop_
_entity.id
_entity.type
_entity.pdbx_description
1 polymer ?
#
loop_
_entity_poly.entity_id
_entity_poly.type
_entity_poly.pdbx_seq_one_letter_code
_entity_poly.pdbx_strand_id
1 'polypeptide(L)'
;MQLFIFVYSCIQHTLNDMEHMTPRERIMATINRLPVDRAPVDLWCTPEVLDSLREYTSIEDEFEVYDKLGVDKIVWIFPGYAGRYFDPNDSGEITMWGVPTRMVKAGLATYQEYIDPPIGDYEDPSQLETYHSWPDPDKFDYEGAKALAKRARSWNFATIGPWISHFEIYCQMRGLENALMDTVAFPEFLDATLDHIDSIQTVMLERMLKELGDDLDIVFISDDMGMQRNMLISLDSWEQFFKRRLKNWCDLIHSYGKKVLYHTDGAVLPLIPKLVECGIDILNPIQHVCPGMDTAGLKERFGNDLIFHGGIENQRILPMGTVEEVREETRACLEALGKGGGYICCSCHNAQAGTPVENILTMIDTVKTYQAV
;
A
#
# COMPACT_ATOMS: atom_id res chain seq x y z
N MET A 1 -45.16 2.54 -22.96
CA MET A 1 -44.22 2.95 -24.02
C MET A 1 -43.24 4.04 -23.54
N GLN A 2 -43.69 5.13 -22.90
CA GLN A 2 -42.78 6.17 -22.38
C GLN A 2 -41.82 5.70 -21.25
N LEU A 3 -42.27 4.82 -20.36
CA LEU A 3 -41.43 4.28 -19.28
C LEU A 3 -40.28 3.38 -19.83
N PHE A 4 -40.55 2.61 -20.88
CA PHE A 4 -39.55 1.78 -21.55
C PHE A 4 -38.48 2.60 -22.28
N ILE A 5 -38.86 3.74 -22.86
CA ILE A 5 -37.90 4.65 -23.55
C ILE A 5 -37.02 5.35 -22.53
N PHE A 6 -37.57 5.72 -21.37
CA PHE A 6 -36.78 6.37 -20.29
C PHE A 6 -35.77 5.40 -19.66
N VAL A 7 -36.18 4.15 -19.38
CA VAL A 7 -35.29 3.10 -18.86
C VAL A 7 -34.21 2.75 -19.90
N TYR A 8 -34.57 2.64 -21.18
CA TYR A 8 -33.60 2.35 -22.24
C TYR A 8 -32.63 3.51 -22.48
N SER A 9 -33.08 4.76 -22.37
CA SER A 9 -32.21 5.95 -22.43
C SER A 9 -31.29 6.07 -21.23
N CYS A 10 -31.75 5.76 -20.02
CA CYS A 10 -30.89 5.69 -18.83
C CYS A 10 -29.87 4.57 -18.94
N ILE A 11 -30.26 3.38 -19.40
CA ILE A 11 -29.34 2.25 -19.59
C ILE A 11 -28.30 2.57 -20.68
N GLN A 12 -28.70 3.17 -21.80
CA GLN A 12 -27.73 3.58 -22.82
C GLN A 12 -26.83 4.74 -22.38
N HIS A 13 -27.31 5.69 -21.56
CA HIS A 13 -26.44 6.70 -20.96
C HIS A 13 -25.42 6.06 -20.00
N THR A 14 -25.88 5.16 -19.13
CA THR A 14 -25.02 4.45 -18.19
C THR A 14 -23.98 3.57 -18.92
N LEU A 15 -24.36 2.92 -20.04
CA LEU A 15 -23.44 2.13 -20.84
C LEU A 15 -22.43 2.99 -21.63
N ASN A 16 -22.84 4.15 -22.15
CA ASN A 16 -21.94 5.08 -22.82
C ASN A 16 -20.95 5.74 -21.84
N ASP A 17 -21.40 6.06 -20.61
CA ASP A 17 -20.55 6.61 -19.56
C ASP A 17 -19.53 5.56 -19.04
N MET A 18 -19.83 4.25 -19.17
CA MET A 18 -18.88 3.18 -18.84
C MET A 18 -17.78 2.97 -19.91
N GLU A 19 -18.00 3.40 -21.16
CA GLU A 19 -17.03 3.19 -22.25
C GLU A 19 -15.74 4.02 -22.12
N HIS A 20 -15.68 5.02 -21.19
CA HIS A 20 -14.54 5.94 -21.08
C HIS A 20 -14.28 6.41 -19.64
N MET A 21 -14.15 5.49 -18.69
CA MET A 21 -13.79 5.88 -17.31
C MET A 21 -12.37 6.44 -17.25
N THR A 22 -12.19 7.52 -16.49
CA THR A 22 -10.87 8.02 -16.12
C THR A 22 -10.17 7.03 -15.17
N PRO A 23 -8.84 7.07 -15.03
CA PRO A 23 -8.08 6.24 -14.08
C PRO A 23 -8.68 6.25 -12.67
N ARG A 24 -8.92 7.45 -12.11
CA ARG A 24 -9.48 7.60 -10.77
C ARG A 24 -10.91 7.06 -10.66
N GLU A 25 -11.77 7.35 -11.62
CA GLU A 25 -13.15 6.84 -11.62
C GLU A 25 -13.15 5.32 -11.59
N ARG A 26 -12.28 4.67 -12.36
CA ARG A 26 -12.14 3.21 -12.41
C ARG A 26 -11.65 2.64 -11.08
N ILE A 27 -10.61 3.21 -10.48
CA ILE A 27 -10.13 2.82 -9.15
C ILE A 27 -11.25 2.98 -8.12
N MET A 28 -11.88 4.15 -8.04
CA MET A 28 -12.90 4.43 -7.02
C MET A 28 -14.18 3.62 -7.22
N ALA A 29 -14.59 3.38 -8.47
CA ALA A 29 -15.69 2.48 -8.77
C ALA A 29 -15.39 1.05 -8.33
N THR A 30 -14.17 0.54 -8.60
CA THR A 30 -13.73 -0.78 -8.15
C THR A 30 -13.78 -0.90 -6.63
N ILE A 31 -13.25 0.10 -5.91
CA ILE A 31 -13.24 0.12 -4.43
C ILE A 31 -14.66 0.16 -3.87
N ASN A 32 -15.56 0.89 -4.53
CA ASN A 32 -16.97 0.99 -4.13
C ASN A 32 -17.87 -0.11 -4.72
N ARG A 33 -17.26 -1.13 -5.35
CA ARG A 33 -17.99 -2.28 -5.97
C ARG A 33 -19.03 -1.88 -7.02
N LEU A 34 -18.78 -0.79 -7.71
CA LEU A 34 -19.58 -0.33 -8.84
C LEU A 34 -19.06 -0.98 -10.14
N PRO A 35 -19.89 -1.06 -11.17
CA PRO A 35 -19.45 -1.52 -12.49
C PRO A 35 -18.31 -0.67 -13.04
N VAL A 36 -17.37 -1.31 -13.71
CA VAL A 36 -16.22 -0.68 -14.37
C VAL A 36 -16.11 -1.16 -15.81
N ASP A 37 -15.51 -0.34 -16.67
CA ASP A 37 -15.25 -0.68 -18.08
C ASP A 37 -14.22 -1.80 -18.23
N ARG A 38 -13.25 -1.90 -17.31
CA ARG A 38 -12.26 -2.97 -17.16
C ARG A 38 -11.71 -3.00 -15.74
N ALA A 39 -11.00 -4.04 -15.37
CA ALA A 39 -10.22 -4.03 -14.13
C ALA A 39 -9.19 -2.90 -14.18
N PRO A 40 -8.98 -2.14 -13.08
CA PRO A 40 -7.89 -1.17 -13.03
C PRO A 40 -6.53 -1.86 -12.95
N VAL A 41 -5.50 -1.18 -13.48
CA VAL A 41 -4.10 -1.59 -13.36
C VAL A 41 -3.31 -0.49 -12.67
N ASP A 42 -2.75 -0.79 -11.50
CA ASP A 42 -1.78 0.06 -10.80
C ASP A 42 -0.36 -0.42 -11.07
N LEU A 43 0.62 0.43 -10.83
CA LEU A 43 2.03 0.10 -10.98
C LEU A 43 2.82 0.61 -9.77
N TRP A 44 3.34 -0.34 -8.99
CA TRP A 44 4.34 -0.08 -7.96
C TRP A 44 5.69 -0.53 -8.49
N CYS A 45 6.66 0.35 -8.49
CA CYS A 45 7.99 0.05 -9.01
C CYS A 45 9.07 0.83 -8.29
N THR A 46 10.30 0.30 -8.33
CA THR A 46 11.48 1.01 -7.84
C THR A 46 11.85 2.15 -8.79
N PRO A 47 12.65 3.15 -8.31
CA PRO A 47 13.12 4.24 -9.16
C PRO A 47 13.83 3.76 -10.44
N GLU A 48 14.61 2.70 -10.36
CA GLU A 48 15.35 2.15 -11.50
C GLU A 48 14.41 1.60 -12.60
N VAL A 49 13.27 1.04 -12.19
CA VAL A 49 12.24 0.57 -13.13
C VAL A 49 11.52 1.77 -13.75
N LEU A 50 11.21 2.79 -12.96
CA LEU A 50 10.62 4.02 -13.49
C LEU A 50 11.55 4.71 -14.48
N ASP A 51 12.85 4.75 -14.21
CA ASP A 51 13.85 5.30 -15.14
C ASP A 51 13.90 4.50 -16.45
N SER A 52 13.80 3.16 -16.38
CA SER A 52 13.70 2.32 -17.59
C SER A 52 12.42 2.60 -18.40
N LEU A 53 11.30 2.89 -17.72
CA LEU A 53 10.04 3.28 -18.37
C LEU A 53 10.11 4.69 -18.98
N ARG A 54 10.80 5.64 -18.33
CA ARG A 54 11.11 6.97 -18.90
C ARG A 54 11.94 6.87 -20.16
N GLU A 55 12.98 6.04 -20.13
CA GLU A 55 13.82 5.78 -21.31
C GLU A 55 13.01 5.16 -22.45
N TYR A 56 12.19 4.14 -22.16
CA TYR A 56 11.33 3.48 -23.14
C TYR A 56 10.31 4.44 -23.78
N THR A 57 9.68 5.30 -22.98
CA THR A 57 8.65 6.24 -23.46
C THR A 57 9.24 7.53 -24.02
N SER A 58 10.52 7.82 -23.73
CA SER A 58 11.17 9.11 -23.96
C SER A 58 10.46 10.28 -23.26
N ILE A 59 9.91 10.02 -22.06
CA ILE A 59 9.15 10.96 -21.23
C ILE A 59 9.82 11.04 -19.85
N GLU A 60 10.10 12.25 -19.37
CA GLU A 60 10.72 12.48 -18.05
C GLU A 60 9.71 12.52 -16.91
N ASP A 61 8.54 13.14 -17.14
CA ASP A 61 7.51 13.29 -16.12
C ASP A 61 6.84 11.94 -15.84
N GLU A 62 6.88 11.50 -14.58
CA GLU A 62 6.32 10.19 -14.18
C GLU A 62 4.81 10.08 -14.45
N PHE A 63 4.05 11.16 -14.26
CA PHE A 63 2.61 11.14 -14.45
C PHE A 63 2.25 11.02 -15.93
N GLU A 64 3.02 11.68 -16.77
CA GLU A 64 2.91 11.54 -18.23
C GLU A 64 3.32 10.12 -18.69
N VAL A 65 4.33 9.49 -18.05
CA VAL A 65 4.68 8.09 -18.29
C VAL A 65 3.50 7.17 -17.96
N TYR A 66 2.89 7.31 -16.79
CA TYR A 66 1.74 6.47 -16.39
C TYR A 66 0.54 6.67 -17.31
N ASP A 67 0.21 7.90 -17.66
CA ASP A 67 -0.87 8.22 -18.60
C ASP A 67 -0.59 7.60 -19.98
N LYS A 68 0.61 7.78 -20.50
CA LYS A 68 1.03 7.22 -21.79
C LYS A 68 0.92 5.70 -21.85
N LEU A 69 1.23 5.01 -20.75
CA LEU A 69 1.13 3.55 -20.65
C LEU A 69 -0.30 3.09 -20.37
N GLY A 70 -1.19 4.01 -19.96
CA GLY A 70 -2.56 3.71 -19.59
C GLY A 70 -2.70 3.00 -18.25
N VAL A 71 -1.80 3.31 -17.33
CA VAL A 71 -1.84 2.87 -15.91
C VAL A 71 -2.87 3.71 -15.17
N ASP A 72 -3.70 3.08 -14.34
CA ASP A 72 -4.71 3.77 -13.51
C ASP A 72 -4.13 4.34 -12.21
N LYS A 73 -2.88 4.56 -12.15
CA LYS A 73 -2.00 4.90 -11.02
C LYS A 73 -2.72 5.40 -9.77
N ILE A 74 -2.40 4.79 -8.63
CA ILE A 74 -2.69 5.33 -7.31
C ILE A 74 -1.43 6.06 -6.83
N VAL A 75 -1.49 7.38 -6.76
CA VAL A 75 -0.32 8.24 -6.47
C VAL A 75 -0.08 8.33 -4.98
N TRP A 76 1.16 8.07 -4.57
CA TRP A 76 1.60 8.17 -3.18
C TRP A 76 1.71 9.63 -2.74
N ILE A 77 1.07 9.95 -1.61
CA ILE A 77 1.08 11.27 -1.00
C ILE A 77 1.68 11.16 0.39
N PHE A 78 2.95 11.53 0.52
CA PHE A 78 3.64 11.57 1.80
C PHE A 78 3.90 13.01 2.22
N PRO A 79 3.60 13.38 3.48
CA PRO A 79 4.06 14.65 4.01
C PRO A 79 5.57 14.57 4.24
N GLY A 80 6.34 15.46 3.64
CA GLY A 80 7.76 15.60 3.94
C GLY A 80 7.94 15.89 5.44
N TYR A 81 9.10 15.56 6.00
CA TYR A 81 9.41 15.88 7.41
C TYR A 81 10.61 16.83 7.50
N ALA A 82 10.40 18.04 8.00
CA ALA A 82 11.43 19.08 8.08
C ALA A 82 12.41 18.88 9.26
N GLY A 83 12.11 17.93 10.16
CA GLY A 83 12.95 17.65 11.34
C GLY A 83 14.02 16.59 11.11
N ARG A 84 14.37 16.26 9.87
CA ARG A 84 15.43 15.26 9.57
C ARG A 84 16.76 15.69 10.19
N TYR A 85 17.36 14.79 10.94
CA TYR A 85 18.72 14.92 11.44
C TYR A 85 19.66 14.25 10.44
N PHE A 86 20.54 15.04 9.83
CA PHE A 86 21.68 14.50 9.11
C PHE A 86 22.86 14.48 10.08
N ASP A 87 23.51 13.33 10.24
CA ASP A 87 24.87 13.33 10.77
C ASP A 87 25.83 13.66 9.60
N PRO A 88 26.43 14.84 9.57
CA PRO A 88 27.35 15.22 8.48
C PRO A 88 28.62 14.36 8.41
N ASN A 89 28.86 13.51 9.41
CA ASN A 89 30.04 12.64 9.49
C ASN A 89 29.72 11.20 9.06
N ASP A 90 28.45 10.85 8.85
CA ASP A 90 28.04 9.53 8.42
C ASP A 90 27.36 9.59 7.04
N SER A 91 27.62 8.60 6.19
CA SER A 91 27.00 8.48 4.86
C SER A 91 25.53 8.02 4.92
N GLY A 92 24.94 7.91 6.12
CA GLY A 92 23.59 7.48 6.38
C GLY A 92 22.63 8.64 6.69
N GLU A 93 21.34 8.43 6.42
CA GLU A 93 20.25 9.29 6.91
C GLU A 93 19.77 8.76 8.26
N ILE A 94 19.33 9.67 9.13
CA ILE A 94 18.55 9.32 10.31
C ILE A 94 17.09 9.52 9.95
N THR A 95 16.24 8.51 10.21
CA THR A 95 14.79 8.62 9.97
C THR A 95 14.17 9.64 10.92
N MET A 96 12.92 10.05 10.62
CA MET A 96 12.17 10.92 11.53
C MET A 96 11.95 10.30 12.92
N TRP A 97 12.05 8.97 13.04
CA TRP A 97 11.96 8.22 14.30
C TRP A 97 13.31 8.09 15.03
N GLY A 98 14.35 8.77 14.55
CA GLY A 98 15.68 8.71 15.15
C GLY A 98 16.48 7.43 14.83
N VAL A 99 16.02 6.63 13.88
CA VAL A 99 16.69 5.39 13.48
C VAL A 99 17.76 5.71 12.43
N PRO A 100 19.05 5.41 12.67
CA PRO A 100 20.09 5.56 11.68
C PRO A 100 19.91 4.55 10.53
N THR A 101 20.29 4.98 9.33
CA THR A 101 20.19 4.15 8.13
C THR A 101 21.49 4.20 7.32
N ARG A 102 21.68 3.19 6.49
CA ARG A 102 22.74 3.18 5.47
C ARG A 102 22.21 2.65 4.14
N MET A 103 22.80 3.12 3.05
CA MET A 103 22.48 2.60 1.73
C MET A 103 23.31 1.35 1.45
N VAL A 104 22.63 0.24 1.13
CA VAL A 104 23.27 -1.05 0.81
C VAL A 104 22.91 -1.45 -0.61
N LYS A 105 23.94 -1.74 -1.41
CA LYS A 105 23.74 -2.22 -2.77
C LYS A 105 23.57 -3.75 -2.77
N ALA A 106 22.45 -4.22 -3.26
CA ALA A 106 22.13 -5.63 -3.44
C ALA A 106 21.74 -5.89 -4.92
N GLY A 107 22.67 -6.49 -5.67
CA GLY A 107 22.48 -6.73 -7.10
C GLY A 107 22.38 -5.41 -7.89
N LEU A 108 21.25 -5.20 -8.57
CA LEU A 108 20.97 -4.01 -9.37
C LEU A 108 20.25 -2.91 -8.56
N ALA A 109 19.73 -3.23 -7.38
CA ALA A 109 19.00 -2.31 -6.53
C ALA A 109 19.85 -1.78 -5.38
N THR A 110 19.49 -0.61 -4.87
CA THR A 110 20.06 -0.01 -3.66
C THR A 110 18.94 0.13 -2.64
N TYR A 111 19.15 -0.39 -1.44
CA TYR A 111 18.18 -0.39 -0.35
C TYR A 111 18.69 0.41 0.83
N GLN A 112 17.77 1.07 1.53
CA GLN A 112 18.02 1.68 2.81
C GLN A 112 17.91 0.59 3.90
N GLU A 113 18.98 0.36 4.66
CA GLU A 113 19.01 -0.56 5.79
C GLU A 113 18.97 0.22 7.09
N TYR A 114 18.11 -0.18 8.02
CA TYR A 114 18.03 0.37 9.36
C TYR A 114 19.14 -0.26 10.21
N ILE A 115 19.89 0.57 10.92
CA ILE A 115 21.01 0.16 11.79
C ILE A 115 20.85 0.81 13.17
N ASP A 116 21.52 0.26 14.16
CA ASP A 116 21.61 0.82 15.51
C ASP A 116 20.24 1.28 16.08
N PRO A 117 19.34 0.34 16.39
CA PRO A 117 17.99 0.65 16.89
C PRO A 117 18.06 1.55 18.13
N PRO A 118 17.48 2.78 18.10
CA PRO A 118 17.71 3.79 19.14
C PRO A 118 17.15 3.44 20.52
N ILE A 119 16.19 2.52 20.60
CA ILE A 119 15.63 2.00 21.86
C ILE A 119 15.93 0.52 22.02
N GLY A 120 16.95 0.00 21.31
CA GLY A 120 17.34 -1.41 21.34
C GLY A 120 17.67 -1.93 22.73
N ASP A 121 18.33 -1.11 23.55
CA ASP A 121 18.81 -1.46 24.90
C ASP A 121 17.87 -0.98 26.02
N TYR A 122 16.69 -0.42 25.69
CA TYR A 122 15.73 -0.01 26.73
C TYR A 122 15.05 -1.23 27.33
N GLU A 123 14.83 -1.22 28.65
CA GLU A 123 14.18 -2.31 29.41
C GLU A 123 12.93 -1.85 30.17
N ASP A 124 12.78 -0.55 30.39
CA ASP A 124 11.71 0.02 31.19
C ASP A 124 10.95 1.12 30.42
N PRO A 125 9.61 1.12 30.42
CA PRO A 125 8.80 2.14 29.74
C PRO A 125 9.17 3.59 30.12
N SER A 126 9.62 3.86 31.35
CA SER A 126 10.01 5.20 31.77
C SER A 126 11.19 5.78 31.01
N GLN A 127 12.01 4.92 30.38
CA GLN A 127 13.13 5.37 29.52
C GLN A 127 12.63 6.07 28.25
N LEU A 128 11.41 5.77 27.80
CA LEU A 128 10.80 6.43 26.64
C LEU A 128 10.60 7.94 26.85
N GLU A 129 10.44 8.39 28.12
CA GLU A 129 10.35 9.81 28.46
C GLU A 129 11.66 10.57 28.15
N THR A 130 12.78 9.87 28.15
CA THR A 130 14.11 10.43 27.83
C THR A 130 14.46 10.35 26.35
N TYR A 131 13.63 9.71 25.54
CA TYR A 131 13.85 9.63 24.09
C TYR A 131 13.45 10.93 23.42
N HIS A 132 14.42 11.63 22.84
CA HIS A 132 14.22 12.99 22.32
C HIS A 132 13.97 13.07 20.80
N SER A 133 14.00 11.94 20.11
CA SER A 133 13.82 11.88 18.66
C SER A 133 12.40 11.48 18.22
N TRP A 134 11.41 11.60 19.11
CA TRP A 134 10.01 11.44 18.72
C TRP A 134 9.66 12.48 17.64
N PRO A 135 9.01 12.06 16.52
CA PRO A 135 8.57 13.01 15.51
C PRO A 135 7.60 14.05 16.06
N ASP A 136 7.81 15.30 15.65
CA ASP A 136 6.92 16.40 15.97
C ASP A 136 5.88 16.55 14.83
N PRO A 137 4.58 16.33 15.07
CA PRO A 137 3.56 16.49 14.04
C PRO A 137 3.50 17.88 13.41
N ASP A 138 4.05 18.93 14.05
CA ASP A 138 4.09 20.29 13.51
C ASP A 138 5.18 20.48 12.43
N LYS A 139 6.08 19.52 12.29
CA LYS A 139 7.19 19.57 11.32
C LYS A 139 6.92 18.84 10.00
N PHE A 140 5.73 18.30 9.81
CA PHE A 140 5.36 17.71 8.53
C PHE A 140 4.92 18.77 7.51
N ASP A 141 5.34 18.58 6.26
CA ASP A 141 4.97 19.43 5.12
C ASP A 141 3.62 19.01 4.53
N TYR A 142 2.54 19.43 5.18
CA TYR A 142 1.17 19.17 4.71
C TYR A 142 0.84 19.96 3.43
N GLU A 143 1.42 21.13 3.23
CA GLU A 143 1.19 21.94 2.04
C GLU A 143 1.82 21.32 0.79
N GLY A 144 3.04 20.77 0.89
CA GLY A 144 3.68 20.01 -0.18
C GLY A 144 2.88 18.76 -0.53
N ALA A 145 2.39 18.02 0.48
CA ALA A 145 1.52 16.88 0.29
C ALA A 145 0.22 17.26 -0.47
N LYS A 146 -0.41 18.37 -0.08
CA LYS A 146 -1.62 18.91 -0.73
C LYS A 146 -1.36 19.32 -2.18
N ALA A 147 -0.22 19.95 -2.44
CA ALA A 147 0.17 20.34 -3.79
C ALA A 147 0.35 19.10 -4.71
N LEU A 148 1.00 18.05 -4.20
CA LEU A 148 1.17 16.79 -4.93
C LEU A 148 -0.18 16.10 -5.18
N ALA A 149 -1.06 16.05 -4.17
CA ALA A 149 -2.41 15.47 -4.32
C ALA A 149 -3.22 16.20 -5.40
N LYS A 150 -3.19 17.54 -5.42
CA LYS A 150 -3.84 18.33 -6.49
C LYS A 150 -3.23 18.07 -7.86
N ARG A 151 -1.91 17.90 -7.94
CA ARG A 151 -1.25 17.52 -9.19
C ARG A 151 -1.73 16.14 -9.68
N ALA A 152 -1.80 15.14 -8.79
CA ALA A 152 -2.36 13.82 -9.13
C ALA A 152 -3.80 13.92 -9.65
N ARG A 153 -4.63 14.76 -9.01
CA ARG A 153 -6.00 15.04 -9.47
C ARG A 153 -6.07 15.65 -10.86
N SER A 154 -5.14 16.54 -11.22
CA SER A 154 -5.12 17.15 -12.56
C SER A 154 -4.85 16.14 -13.68
N TRP A 155 -4.25 14.98 -13.34
CA TRP A 155 -4.06 13.82 -14.22
C TRP A 155 -5.17 12.77 -14.08
N ASN A 156 -6.21 13.03 -13.30
CA ASN A 156 -7.28 12.07 -12.97
C ASN A 156 -6.76 10.78 -12.30
N PHE A 157 -5.70 10.85 -11.52
CA PHE A 157 -5.20 9.74 -10.72
C PHE A 157 -5.85 9.72 -9.34
N ALA A 158 -6.02 8.51 -8.78
CA ALA A 158 -6.36 8.30 -7.39
C ALA A 158 -5.15 8.60 -6.50
N THR A 159 -5.37 8.84 -5.22
CA THR A 159 -4.33 9.21 -4.26
C THR A 159 -4.37 8.32 -3.03
N ILE A 160 -3.19 7.98 -2.51
CA ILE A 160 -3.03 7.15 -1.33
C ILE A 160 -1.95 7.73 -0.41
N GLY A 161 -2.21 7.72 0.88
CA GLY A 161 -1.27 8.17 1.92
C GLY A 161 -1.99 8.71 3.16
N PRO A 162 -1.27 9.10 4.19
CA PRO A 162 0.15 8.85 4.38
C PRO A 162 0.45 7.37 4.61
N TRP A 163 1.73 7.00 4.62
CA TRP A 163 2.18 5.72 5.14
C TRP A 163 2.22 5.78 6.65
N ILE A 164 1.47 4.91 7.32
CA ILE A 164 1.44 4.75 8.77
C ILE A 164 1.60 3.29 9.15
N SER A 165 2.26 3.02 10.27
CA SER A 165 2.56 1.67 10.73
C SER A 165 2.78 1.66 12.25
N HIS A 166 2.39 0.58 12.91
CA HIS A 166 2.75 0.34 14.30
C HIS A 166 3.97 -0.58 14.41
N PHE A 167 3.87 -1.76 13.82
CA PHE A 167 4.86 -2.82 14.02
C PHE A 167 6.16 -2.57 13.27
N GLU A 168 6.10 -2.12 12.02
CA GLU A 168 7.31 -1.84 11.25
C GLU A 168 8.14 -0.72 11.88
N ILE A 169 7.49 0.37 12.35
CA ILE A 169 8.19 1.44 13.07
C ILE A 169 8.77 0.91 14.37
N TYR A 170 8.01 0.11 15.12
CA TYR A 170 8.53 -0.51 16.34
C TYR A 170 9.76 -1.37 16.04
N CYS A 171 9.72 -2.22 15.01
CA CYS A 171 10.85 -3.03 14.60
C CYS A 171 12.07 -2.19 14.19
N GLN A 172 11.87 -1.07 13.50
CA GLN A 172 12.95 -0.15 13.14
C GLN A 172 13.61 0.47 14.39
N MET A 173 12.81 0.90 15.35
CA MET A 173 13.30 1.56 16.58
C MET A 173 13.88 0.58 17.60
N ARG A 174 13.34 -0.64 17.71
CA ARG A 174 13.66 -1.65 18.72
C ARG A 174 14.67 -2.69 18.25
N GLY A 175 14.76 -2.91 16.93
CA GLY A 175 15.37 -4.08 16.31
C GLY A 175 14.41 -5.26 16.24
N LEU A 176 14.37 -5.95 15.10
CA LEU A 176 13.40 -7.02 14.83
C LEU A 176 13.41 -8.13 15.88
N GLU A 177 14.60 -8.59 16.31
CA GLU A 177 14.72 -9.67 17.30
C GLU A 177 14.10 -9.28 18.64
N ASN A 178 14.43 -8.09 19.16
CA ASN A 178 13.84 -7.56 20.39
C ASN A 178 12.33 -7.32 20.23
N ALA A 179 11.90 -6.75 19.10
CA ALA A 179 10.48 -6.49 18.84
C ALA A 179 9.63 -7.77 18.89
N LEU A 180 10.16 -8.88 18.35
CA LEU A 180 9.48 -10.18 18.43
C LEU A 180 9.48 -10.73 19.85
N MET A 181 10.60 -10.61 20.59
CA MET A 181 10.69 -11.06 21.98
C MET A 181 9.77 -10.29 22.90
N ASP A 182 9.62 -8.99 22.69
CA ASP A 182 8.82 -8.10 23.54
C ASP A 182 7.32 -8.47 23.55
N THR A 183 6.83 -9.12 22.50
CA THR A 183 5.43 -9.62 22.47
C THR A 183 5.14 -10.62 23.61
N VAL A 184 6.19 -11.21 24.22
CA VAL A 184 6.08 -12.22 25.29
C VAL A 184 6.84 -11.80 26.53
N ALA A 185 8.08 -11.27 26.37
CA ALA A 185 8.98 -11.00 27.49
C ALA A 185 8.79 -9.60 28.10
N PHE A 186 8.48 -8.60 27.29
CA PHE A 186 8.35 -7.20 27.71
C PHE A 186 7.08 -6.53 27.16
N PRO A 187 5.89 -7.12 27.42
CA PRO A 187 4.63 -6.65 26.82
C PRO A 187 4.27 -5.21 27.24
N GLU A 188 4.65 -4.78 28.44
CA GLU A 188 4.39 -3.42 28.94
C GLU A 188 5.25 -2.38 28.19
N PHE A 189 6.50 -2.73 27.86
CA PHE A 189 7.39 -1.87 27.09
C PHE A 189 6.88 -1.73 25.65
N LEU A 190 6.50 -2.84 25.02
CA LEU A 190 5.90 -2.85 23.68
C LEU A 190 4.64 -1.96 23.65
N ASP A 191 3.71 -2.17 24.57
CA ASP A 191 2.43 -1.44 24.61
C ASP A 191 2.65 0.07 24.79
N ALA A 192 3.54 0.47 25.72
CA ALA A 192 3.90 1.87 25.94
C ALA A 192 4.53 2.52 24.70
N THR A 193 5.45 1.80 24.03
CA THR A 193 6.09 2.33 22.81
C THR A 193 5.08 2.47 21.68
N LEU A 194 4.20 1.49 21.49
CA LEU A 194 3.14 1.55 20.51
C LEU A 194 2.16 2.71 20.78
N ASP A 195 1.88 3.06 22.04
CA ASP A 195 1.06 4.22 22.37
C ASP A 195 1.72 5.55 21.96
N HIS A 196 3.05 5.68 22.10
CA HIS A 196 3.78 6.85 21.58
C HIS A 196 3.70 6.92 20.04
N ILE A 197 3.98 5.82 19.36
CA ILE A 197 3.92 5.72 17.89
C ILE A 197 2.51 6.05 17.40
N ASP A 198 1.48 5.44 17.99
CA ASP A 198 0.07 5.64 17.64
C ASP A 198 -0.34 7.11 17.80
N SER A 199 -0.01 7.72 18.94
CA SER A 199 -0.39 9.11 19.24
C SER A 199 0.16 10.10 18.23
N ILE A 200 1.44 9.96 17.85
CA ILE A 200 2.10 10.84 16.88
C ILE A 200 1.50 10.66 15.48
N GLN A 201 1.35 9.42 15.04
CA GLN A 201 0.81 9.12 13.72
C GLN A 201 -0.67 9.48 13.59
N THR A 202 -1.45 9.31 14.67
CA THR A 202 -2.87 9.72 14.68
C THR A 202 -3.01 11.22 14.46
N VAL A 203 -2.18 12.05 15.11
CA VAL A 203 -2.20 13.50 14.90
C VAL A 203 -1.80 13.87 13.47
N MET A 204 -0.75 13.25 12.94
CA MET A 204 -0.31 13.46 11.56
C MET A 204 -1.39 13.03 10.57
N LEU A 205 -1.98 11.85 10.75
CA LEU A 205 -3.06 11.32 9.92
C LEU A 205 -4.28 12.25 9.93
N GLU A 206 -4.73 12.69 11.10
CA GLU A 206 -5.89 13.58 11.20
C GLU A 206 -5.66 14.91 10.48
N ARG A 207 -4.45 15.47 10.56
CA ARG A 207 -4.08 16.67 9.81
C ARG A 207 -4.07 16.43 8.31
N MET A 208 -3.50 15.30 7.84
CA MET A 208 -3.54 14.94 6.43
C MET A 208 -4.98 14.82 5.92
N LEU A 209 -5.85 14.13 6.67
CA LEU A 209 -7.27 13.99 6.32
C LEU A 209 -7.98 15.35 6.22
N LYS A 210 -7.69 16.28 7.13
CA LYS A 210 -8.25 17.64 7.12
C LYS A 210 -7.71 18.50 5.97
N GLU A 211 -6.37 18.51 5.80
CA GLU A 211 -5.72 19.41 4.84
C GLU A 211 -5.95 18.98 3.38
N LEU A 212 -5.93 17.68 3.10
CA LEU A 212 -6.12 17.19 1.75
C LEU A 212 -7.60 17.07 1.37
N GLY A 213 -8.48 16.79 2.34
CA GLY A 213 -9.93 16.71 2.08
C GLY A 213 -10.25 15.76 0.93
N ASP A 214 -10.93 16.26 -0.11
CA ASP A 214 -11.33 15.45 -1.26
C ASP A 214 -10.16 15.08 -2.19
N ASP A 215 -8.99 15.66 -2.01
CA ASP A 215 -7.78 15.34 -2.78
C ASP A 215 -7.08 14.05 -2.29
N LEU A 216 -7.50 13.47 -1.16
CA LEU A 216 -7.07 12.16 -0.68
C LEU A 216 -8.19 11.13 -0.85
N ASP A 217 -7.90 9.95 -1.39
CA ASP A 217 -8.88 8.87 -1.59
C ASP A 217 -8.71 7.74 -0.58
N ILE A 218 -7.47 7.31 -0.37
CA ILE A 218 -7.11 6.11 0.37
C ILE A 218 -6.05 6.45 1.42
N VAL A 219 -6.15 5.87 2.60
CA VAL A 219 -5.06 5.87 3.58
C VAL A 219 -4.34 4.53 3.54
N PHE A 220 -3.01 4.58 3.59
CA PHE A 220 -2.14 3.42 3.56
C PHE A 220 -1.63 3.06 4.95
N ILE A 221 -2.03 1.89 5.44
CA ILE A 221 -1.51 1.31 6.68
C ILE A 221 -0.64 0.11 6.30
N SER A 222 0.59 0.07 6.81
CA SER A 222 1.53 -1.00 6.53
C SER A 222 2.02 -1.62 7.81
N ASP A 223 1.79 -2.92 7.96
CA ASP A 223 2.41 -3.70 9.03
C ASP A 223 2.65 -5.13 8.52
N ASP A 224 3.90 -5.45 8.19
CA ASP A 224 4.27 -6.78 7.74
C ASP A 224 4.17 -7.79 8.88
N MET A 225 3.07 -8.55 8.88
CA MET A 225 2.76 -9.55 9.90
C MET A 225 3.05 -10.98 9.44
N GLY A 226 3.42 -11.17 8.17
CA GLY A 226 3.66 -12.47 7.58
C GLY A 226 5.11 -12.74 7.23
N MET A 227 5.41 -14.02 7.17
CA MET A 227 6.61 -14.61 6.57
C MET A 227 6.19 -15.50 5.41
N GLN A 228 7.14 -16.10 4.70
CA GLN A 228 6.85 -17.00 3.57
C GLN A 228 5.94 -18.20 3.94
N ARG A 229 5.89 -18.62 5.19
CA ARG A 229 5.14 -19.80 5.63
C ARG A 229 4.16 -19.57 6.77
N ASN A 230 4.39 -18.60 7.60
CA ASN A 230 3.65 -18.33 8.84
C ASN A 230 3.56 -16.84 9.12
N MET A 231 2.77 -16.47 10.10
CA MET A 231 2.81 -15.14 10.70
C MET A 231 4.12 -14.95 11.50
N LEU A 232 4.57 -13.69 11.61
CA LEU A 232 5.74 -13.29 12.43
C LEU A 232 5.46 -13.40 13.92
N ILE A 233 4.26 -13.05 14.34
CA ILE A 233 3.79 -13.11 15.74
C ILE A 233 2.52 -13.94 15.82
N SER A 234 2.15 -14.37 17.02
CA SER A 234 0.90 -15.10 17.23
C SER A 234 -0.31 -14.20 16.98
N LEU A 235 -1.44 -14.79 16.59
CA LEU A 235 -2.69 -14.05 16.43
C LEU A 235 -3.14 -13.42 17.77
N ASP A 236 -2.93 -14.12 18.89
CA ASP A 236 -3.25 -13.60 20.22
C ASP A 236 -2.41 -12.35 20.56
N SER A 237 -1.10 -12.37 20.27
CA SER A 237 -0.24 -11.18 20.42
C SER A 237 -0.69 -10.03 19.52
N TRP A 238 -1.06 -10.35 18.27
CA TRP A 238 -1.58 -9.34 17.36
C TRP A 238 -2.90 -8.72 17.89
N GLU A 239 -3.83 -9.54 18.37
CA GLU A 239 -5.09 -9.04 18.95
C GLU A 239 -4.85 -8.18 20.19
N GLN A 240 -3.89 -8.58 21.04
CA GLN A 240 -3.55 -7.85 22.26
C GLN A 240 -3.00 -6.45 21.97
N PHE A 241 -2.02 -6.34 21.04
CA PHE A 241 -1.23 -5.12 20.88
C PHE A 241 -1.72 -4.23 19.72
N PHE A 242 -2.21 -4.80 18.62
CA PHE A 242 -2.45 -4.06 17.38
C PHE A 242 -3.92 -3.86 17.04
N LYS A 243 -4.80 -4.81 17.37
CA LYS A 243 -6.21 -4.79 16.92
C LYS A 243 -6.93 -3.50 17.28
N ARG A 244 -6.84 -3.06 18.55
CA ARG A 244 -7.51 -1.85 19.02
C ARG A 244 -7.01 -0.59 18.29
N ARG A 245 -5.70 -0.49 18.13
CA ARG A 245 -5.06 0.66 17.47
C ARG A 245 -5.43 0.72 15.98
N LEU A 246 -5.35 -0.41 15.28
CA LEU A 246 -5.77 -0.49 13.88
C LEU A 246 -7.25 -0.12 13.72
N LYS A 247 -8.12 -0.65 14.58
CA LYS A 247 -9.55 -0.31 14.53
C LYS A 247 -9.79 1.19 14.72
N ASN A 248 -9.10 1.83 15.66
CA ASN A 248 -9.22 3.26 15.89
C ASN A 248 -8.81 4.08 14.63
N TRP A 249 -7.74 3.68 13.96
CA TRP A 249 -7.35 4.32 12.70
C TRP A 249 -8.38 4.09 11.59
N CYS A 250 -8.88 2.87 11.43
CA CYS A 250 -9.94 2.60 10.45
C CYS A 250 -11.20 3.46 10.72
N ASP A 251 -11.64 3.54 11.98
CA ASP A 251 -12.80 4.35 12.36
C ASP A 251 -12.56 5.85 12.11
N LEU A 252 -11.37 6.36 12.40
CA LEU A 252 -10.98 7.74 12.10
C LEU A 252 -11.01 8.00 10.59
N ILE A 253 -10.38 7.16 9.78
CA ILE A 253 -10.29 7.28 8.33
C ILE A 253 -11.69 7.27 7.71
N HIS A 254 -12.53 6.33 8.14
CA HIS A 254 -13.91 6.21 7.66
C HIS A 254 -14.77 7.41 8.07
N SER A 255 -14.50 8.05 9.22
CA SER A 255 -15.21 9.27 9.63
C SER A 255 -15.01 10.44 8.67
N TYR A 256 -13.91 10.43 7.90
CA TYR A 256 -13.63 11.37 6.81
C TYR A 256 -14.09 10.86 5.43
N GLY A 257 -14.77 9.72 5.37
CA GLY A 257 -15.25 9.11 4.12
C GLY A 257 -14.14 8.54 3.23
N LYS A 258 -12.96 8.27 3.80
CA LYS A 258 -11.81 7.71 3.06
C LYS A 258 -11.76 6.19 3.20
N LYS A 259 -10.96 5.54 2.34
CA LYS A 259 -10.77 4.11 2.30
C LYS A 259 -9.47 3.69 2.95
N VAL A 260 -9.43 2.50 3.53
CA VAL A 260 -8.26 1.92 4.18
C VAL A 260 -7.66 0.84 3.29
N LEU A 261 -6.42 1.03 2.84
CA LEU A 261 -5.61 -0.04 2.28
C LEU A 261 -4.66 -0.52 3.37
N TYR A 262 -4.70 -1.81 3.66
CA TYR A 262 -3.79 -2.46 4.60
C TYR A 262 -2.80 -3.32 3.83
N HIS A 263 -1.51 -3.01 4.01
CA HIS A 263 -0.40 -3.75 3.43
C HIS A 263 0.18 -4.71 4.47
N THR A 264 0.33 -5.97 4.07
CA THR A 264 1.03 -6.99 4.87
C THR A 264 1.44 -8.14 3.96
N ASP A 265 2.73 -8.35 3.83
CA ASP A 265 3.29 -9.45 3.04
C ASP A 265 3.13 -10.82 3.71
N GLY A 266 3.27 -11.88 2.93
CA GLY A 266 3.46 -13.24 3.40
C GLY A 266 2.19 -14.06 3.66
N ALA A 267 2.35 -15.10 4.50
CA ALA A 267 1.30 -16.07 4.82
C ALA A 267 0.42 -15.54 5.97
N VAL A 268 -0.49 -14.62 5.68
CA VAL A 268 -1.32 -13.91 6.67
C VAL A 268 -2.78 -14.37 6.73
N LEU A 269 -3.12 -15.50 6.13
CA LEU A 269 -4.51 -16.00 6.10
C LEU A 269 -5.22 -15.99 7.46
N PRO A 270 -4.59 -16.38 8.60
CA PRO A 270 -5.26 -16.34 9.90
C PRO A 270 -5.62 -14.93 10.37
N LEU A 271 -4.89 -13.91 9.90
CA LEU A 271 -5.07 -12.52 10.27
C LEU A 271 -6.20 -11.83 9.49
N ILE A 272 -6.47 -12.24 8.25
CA ILE A 272 -7.43 -11.56 7.36
C ILE A 272 -8.81 -11.36 8.01
N PRO A 273 -9.43 -12.34 8.70
CA PRO A 273 -10.72 -12.11 9.37
C PRO A 273 -10.66 -10.98 10.41
N LYS A 274 -9.53 -10.83 11.10
CA LYS A 274 -9.33 -9.80 12.11
C LYS A 274 -9.13 -8.41 11.50
N LEU A 275 -8.48 -8.35 10.35
CA LEU A 275 -8.35 -7.11 9.56
C LEU A 275 -9.71 -6.64 9.07
N VAL A 276 -10.57 -7.56 8.60
CA VAL A 276 -11.97 -7.26 8.24
C VAL A 276 -12.75 -6.73 9.44
N GLU A 277 -12.63 -7.37 10.62
CA GLU A 277 -13.25 -6.89 11.87
C GLU A 277 -12.80 -5.47 12.27
N CYS A 278 -11.56 -5.09 11.93
CA CYS A 278 -11.05 -3.74 12.18
C CYS A 278 -11.58 -2.71 11.17
N GLY A 279 -12.04 -3.15 10.00
CA GLY A 279 -12.63 -2.26 8.99
C GLY A 279 -11.70 -1.89 7.86
N ILE A 280 -10.70 -2.71 7.50
CA ILE A 280 -9.93 -2.46 6.28
C ILE A 280 -10.82 -2.64 5.05
N ASP A 281 -10.63 -1.82 4.01
CA ASP A 281 -11.38 -1.91 2.75
C ASP A 281 -10.61 -2.71 1.69
N ILE A 282 -9.28 -2.55 1.65
CA ILE A 282 -8.42 -3.08 0.60
C ILE A 282 -7.27 -3.85 1.23
N LEU A 283 -7.09 -5.11 0.83
CA LEU A 283 -5.95 -5.93 1.22
C LEU A 283 -4.87 -5.87 0.14
N ASN A 284 -3.66 -5.58 0.54
CA ASN A 284 -2.46 -5.54 -0.31
C ASN A 284 -1.25 -6.13 0.45
N PRO A 285 -0.37 -6.87 -0.21
CA PRO A 285 -0.57 -7.49 -1.51
C PRO A 285 -1.28 -8.83 -1.40
N ILE A 286 -1.52 -9.47 -2.53
CA ILE A 286 -1.94 -10.87 -2.55
C ILE A 286 -0.74 -11.71 -2.97
N GLN A 287 0.08 -12.10 -2.00
CA GLN A 287 1.24 -12.96 -2.23
C GLN A 287 0.81 -14.43 -2.32
N HIS A 288 0.18 -14.77 -3.43
CA HIS A 288 -0.54 -16.05 -3.63
C HIS A 288 0.35 -17.31 -3.59
N VAL A 289 1.66 -17.15 -3.68
CA VAL A 289 2.64 -18.24 -3.53
C VAL A 289 2.81 -18.69 -2.08
N CYS A 290 2.34 -17.90 -1.12
CA CYS A 290 2.37 -18.24 0.29
C CYS A 290 1.24 -19.21 0.67
N PRO A 291 1.44 -20.10 1.67
CA PRO A 291 0.42 -21.05 2.12
C PRO A 291 -0.90 -20.36 2.51
N GLY A 292 -2.00 -20.83 1.92
CA GLY A 292 -3.35 -20.33 2.21
C GLY A 292 -3.71 -19.00 1.57
N MET A 293 -2.81 -18.41 0.79
CA MET A 293 -3.02 -17.11 0.13
C MET A 293 -3.44 -17.28 -1.35
N ASP A 294 -3.89 -18.46 -1.76
CA ASP A 294 -4.34 -18.68 -3.13
C ASP A 294 -5.48 -17.74 -3.53
N THR A 295 -5.40 -17.21 -4.75
CA THR A 295 -6.28 -16.15 -5.23
C THR A 295 -7.75 -16.53 -5.25
N ALA A 296 -8.07 -17.77 -5.66
CA ALA A 296 -9.45 -18.23 -5.76
C ALA A 296 -10.08 -18.42 -4.36
N GLY A 297 -9.34 -19.03 -3.42
CA GLY A 297 -9.78 -19.23 -2.04
C GLY A 297 -9.96 -17.93 -1.28
N LEU A 298 -9.06 -16.96 -1.48
CA LEU A 298 -9.22 -15.62 -0.91
C LEU A 298 -10.45 -14.91 -1.46
N LYS A 299 -10.66 -14.96 -2.77
CA LYS A 299 -11.84 -14.37 -3.40
C LYS A 299 -13.14 -14.98 -2.94
N GLU A 300 -13.21 -16.30 -2.82
CA GLU A 300 -14.39 -17.00 -2.32
C GLU A 300 -14.72 -16.62 -0.88
N ARG A 301 -13.70 -16.53 -0.01
CA ARG A 301 -13.89 -16.31 1.43
C ARG A 301 -14.10 -14.85 1.80
N PHE A 302 -13.40 -13.93 1.16
CA PHE A 302 -13.35 -12.53 1.57
C PHE A 302 -13.75 -11.56 0.46
N GLY A 303 -14.08 -12.03 -0.74
CA GLY A 303 -14.40 -11.19 -1.88
C GLY A 303 -15.63 -10.30 -1.69
N ASN A 304 -16.49 -10.57 -0.71
CA ASN A 304 -17.61 -9.70 -0.35
C ASN A 304 -17.21 -8.59 0.64
N ASP A 305 -16.15 -8.80 1.41
CA ASP A 305 -15.72 -7.88 2.47
C ASP A 305 -14.55 -7.01 2.00
N LEU A 306 -13.63 -7.57 1.21
CA LEU A 306 -12.39 -6.93 0.81
C LEU A 306 -12.30 -6.67 -0.70
N ILE A 307 -11.67 -5.57 -1.04
CA ILE A 307 -11.07 -5.32 -2.35
C ILE A 307 -9.65 -5.89 -2.31
N PHE A 308 -9.20 -6.50 -3.39
CA PHE A 308 -7.85 -7.03 -3.51
C PHE A 308 -7.01 -6.13 -4.40
N HIS A 309 -5.80 -5.81 -3.93
CA HIS A 309 -4.81 -5.05 -4.68
C HIS A 309 -3.51 -5.85 -4.78
N GLY A 310 -2.88 -5.90 -5.96
CA GLY A 310 -1.67 -6.67 -6.19
C GLY A 310 -1.94 -8.02 -6.86
N GLY A 311 -1.14 -9.04 -6.55
CA GLY A 311 -1.35 -10.42 -6.98
C GLY A 311 -0.37 -10.92 -8.03
N ILE A 312 0.23 -10.05 -8.85
CA ILE A 312 1.21 -10.49 -9.85
C ILE A 312 2.54 -10.81 -9.15
N GLU A 313 2.98 -12.05 -9.29
CA GLU A 313 4.17 -12.56 -8.62
C GLU A 313 5.43 -11.80 -9.07
N ASN A 314 6.13 -11.17 -8.11
CA ASN A 314 7.24 -10.26 -8.36
C ASN A 314 8.62 -10.78 -7.93
N GLN A 315 8.73 -12.03 -7.50
CA GLN A 315 10.02 -12.65 -7.15
C GLN A 315 10.61 -13.45 -8.32
N ARG A 316 9.78 -14.02 -9.19
CA ARG A 316 10.18 -14.86 -10.33
C ARG A 316 9.47 -14.48 -11.63
N ILE A 317 8.12 -14.42 -11.62
CA ILE A 317 7.36 -14.27 -12.88
C ILE A 317 7.62 -12.89 -13.48
N LEU A 318 7.34 -11.83 -12.77
CA LEU A 318 7.47 -10.47 -13.31
C LEU A 318 8.92 -10.11 -13.67
N PRO A 319 9.94 -10.37 -12.80
CA PRO A 319 11.33 -10.01 -13.11
C PRO A 319 12.07 -10.98 -14.03
N MET A 320 11.70 -12.26 -14.08
CA MET A 320 12.49 -13.30 -14.77
C MET A 320 11.67 -14.20 -15.70
N GLY A 321 10.35 -14.08 -15.70
CA GLY A 321 9.47 -14.86 -16.57
C GLY A 321 9.52 -14.37 -18.02
N THR A 322 9.09 -15.24 -18.91
CA THR A 322 8.83 -14.87 -20.30
C THR A 322 7.56 -14.00 -20.40
N VAL A 323 7.43 -13.25 -21.48
CA VAL A 323 6.22 -12.47 -21.79
C VAL A 323 4.94 -13.32 -21.69
N GLU A 324 5.00 -14.58 -22.14
CA GLU A 324 3.83 -15.48 -22.06
C GLU A 324 3.51 -15.90 -20.62
N GLU A 325 4.51 -16.21 -19.78
CA GLU A 325 4.30 -16.51 -18.38
C GLU A 325 3.69 -15.31 -17.63
N VAL A 326 4.15 -14.09 -17.93
CA VAL A 326 3.55 -12.85 -17.33
C VAL A 326 2.10 -12.66 -17.78
N ARG A 327 1.81 -12.94 -19.05
CA ARG A 327 0.45 -12.86 -19.60
C ARG A 327 -0.49 -13.88 -18.94
N GLU A 328 -0.03 -15.12 -18.79
CA GLU A 328 -0.79 -16.21 -18.17
C GLU A 328 -1.04 -15.90 -16.68
N GLU A 329 -0.03 -15.45 -15.95
CA GLU A 329 -0.13 -15.04 -14.55
C GLU A 329 -1.15 -13.90 -14.38
N THR A 330 -1.04 -12.87 -15.23
CA THR A 330 -1.96 -11.72 -15.17
C THR A 330 -3.40 -12.15 -15.44
N ARG A 331 -3.63 -13.00 -16.44
CA ARG A 331 -4.96 -13.57 -16.72
C ARG A 331 -5.49 -14.38 -15.55
N ALA A 332 -4.67 -15.25 -14.97
CA ALA A 332 -5.08 -16.07 -13.82
C ALA A 332 -5.52 -15.20 -12.63
N CYS A 333 -4.80 -14.13 -12.34
CA CYS A 333 -5.20 -13.16 -11.30
C CYS A 333 -6.51 -12.45 -11.65
N LEU A 334 -6.68 -12.02 -12.89
CA LEU A 334 -7.92 -11.36 -13.36
C LEU A 334 -9.13 -12.30 -13.28
N GLU A 335 -8.97 -13.58 -13.68
CA GLU A 335 -10.01 -14.59 -13.61
C GLU A 335 -10.42 -14.94 -12.18
N ALA A 336 -9.44 -15.04 -11.28
CA ALA A 336 -9.69 -15.44 -9.90
C ALA A 336 -10.15 -14.25 -9.04
N LEU A 337 -9.34 -13.19 -8.92
CA LEU A 337 -9.60 -12.04 -8.06
C LEU A 337 -10.61 -11.06 -8.67
N GLY A 338 -10.62 -10.94 -10.01
CA GLY A 338 -11.49 -10.03 -10.74
C GLY A 338 -12.95 -10.50 -10.85
N LYS A 339 -13.22 -11.77 -10.59
CA LYS A 339 -14.57 -12.34 -10.67
C LYS A 339 -15.57 -11.57 -9.81
N GLY A 340 -16.58 -10.97 -10.42
CA GLY A 340 -17.56 -10.13 -9.72
C GLY A 340 -17.06 -8.77 -9.27
N GLY A 341 -15.92 -8.29 -9.78
CA GLY A 341 -15.32 -6.98 -9.46
C GLY A 341 -14.46 -7.00 -8.18
N GLY A 342 -14.04 -5.83 -7.73
CA GLY A 342 -13.28 -5.67 -6.47
C GLY A 342 -11.83 -6.13 -6.54
N TYR A 343 -11.17 -5.93 -7.70
CA TYR A 343 -9.76 -6.25 -7.89
C TYR A 343 -9.04 -5.12 -8.64
N ILE A 344 -7.90 -4.70 -8.10
CA ILE A 344 -6.96 -3.76 -8.70
C ILE A 344 -5.69 -4.54 -9.02
N CYS A 345 -5.41 -4.75 -10.31
CA CYS A 345 -4.24 -5.50 -10.73
C CYS A 345 -2.97 -4.70 -10.52
N CYS A 346 -2.02 -5.29 -9.83
CA CYS A 346 -0.68 -4.74 -9.59
C CYS A 346 0.28 -5.90 -9.27
N SER A 347 1.59 -5.65 -9.28
CA SER A 347 2.57 -6.58 -8.69
C SER A 347 2.33 -6.77 -7.18
N CYS A 348 2.75 -7.91 -6.63
CA CYS A 348 2.67 -8.20 -5.19
C CYS A 348 3.37 -7.12 -4.36
N HIS A 349 4.48 -6.61 -4.85
CA HIS A 349 5.24 -5.52 -4.24
C HIS A 349 5.81 -4.65 -5.36
N ASN A 350 6.69 -3.67 -5.06
CA ASN A 350 7.36 -2.89 -6.10
C ASN A 350 8.02 -3.82 -7.14
N ALA A 351 7.77 -3.59 -8.43
CA ALA A 351 8.55 -4.20 -9.48
C ALA A 351 10.02 -3.83 -9.28
N GLN A 352 10.88 -4.83 -9.14
CA GLN A 352 12.26 -4.66 -8.70
C GLN A 352 13.18 -4.23 -9.84
N ALA A 353 14.29 -3.55 -9.49
CA ALA A 353 15.35 -3.21 -10.43
C ALA A 353 15.78 -4.42 -11.27
N GLY A 354 15.86 -4.24 -12.57
CA GLY A 354 16.16 -5.31 -13.54
C GLY A 354 14.94 -6.06 -14.07
N THR A 355 13.72 -5.75 -13.61
CA THR A 355 12.50 -6.24 -14.26
C THR A 355 12.43 -5.72 -15.70
N PRO A 356 12.30 -6.61 -16.72
CA PRO A 356 12.21 -6.20 -18.10
C PRO A 356 11.00 -5.27 -18.34
N VAL A 357 11.22 -4.16 -19.03
CA VAL A 357 10.14 -3.24 -19.42
C VAL A 357 9.03 -3.98 -20.19
N GLU A 358 9.41 -4.92 -21.05
CA GLU A 358 8.49 -5.76 -21.81
C GLU A 358 7.52 -6.56 -20.94
N ASN A 359 7.98 -7.06 -19.79
CA ASN A 359 7.15 -7.79 -18.83
C ASN A 359 6.14 -6.85 -18.16
N ILE A 360 6.56 -5.64 -17.78
CA ILE A 360 5.66 -4.61 -17.22
C ILE A 360 4.59 -4.22 -18.25
N LEU A 361 5.00 -3.95 -19.49
CA LEU A 361 4.07 -3.63 -20.57
C LEU A 361 3.09 -4.77 -20.84
N THR A 362 3.58 -6.03 -20.79
CA THR A 362 2.72 -7.21 -20.96
C THR A 362 1.67 -7.32 -19.87
N MET A 363 2.03 -7.08 -18.61
CA MET A 363 1.06 -7.02 -17.50
C MET A 363 -0.02 -5.95 -17.78
N ILE A 364 0.41 -4.71 -18.08
CA ILE A 364 -0.50 -3.59 -18.35
C ILE A 364 -1.43 -3.90 -19.54
N ASP A 365 -0.88 -4.35 -20.67
CA ASP A 365 -1.65 -4.62 -21.87
C ASP A 365 -2.60 -5.81 -21.70
N THR A 366 -2.20 -6.82 -20.92
CA THR A 366 -3.08 -7.94 -20.61
C THR A 366 -4.32 -7.47 -19.83
N VAL A 367 -4.14 -6.60 -18.82
CA VAL A 367 -5.29 -6.03 -18.08
C VAL A 367 -6.18 -5.20 -18.99
N LYS A 368 -5.60 -4.35 -19.84
CA LYS A 368 -6.35 -3.45 -20.74
C LYS A 368 -7.16 -4.21 -21.80
N THR A 369 -6.68 -5.38 -22.23
CA THR A 369 -7.31 -6.16 -23.29
C THR A 369 -8.13 -7.34 -22.76
N TYR A 370 -8.12 -7.59 -21.45
CA TYR A 370 -8.86 -8.68 -20.84
C TYR A 370 -10.37 -8.41 -20.90
N GLN A 371 -11.08 -9.34 -21.51
CA GLN A 371 -12.54 -9.39 -21.51
C GLN A 371 -12.97 -10.55 -20.63
N ALA A 372 -13.72 -10.27 -19.57
CA ALA A 372 -14.33 -11.31 -18.77
C ALA A 372 -15.28 -12.16 -19.65
N VAL A 373 -15.04 -13.46 -19.69
CA VAL A 373 -15.88 -14.42 -20.42
C VAL A 373 -17.13 -14.74 -19.61
#